data_02937215c038bbd769c8d8e5c4db66ae
#
_entry.id   02937215c038bbd769c8d8e5c4db66ae
#
_cell.length_a   1.000
_cell.length_b   1.000
_cell.length_c   1.000
_cell.angle_alpha   90.00
_cell.angle_beta   90.00
_cell.angle_gamma   90.00
#
_symmetry.space_group_name_H-M   'P 1'
#
loop_
_entity.id
_entity.type
_entity.pdbx_description
1 polymer ?
#
loop_
_entity_poly.entity_id
_entity_poly.type
_entity_poly.pdbx_seq_one_letter_code
_entity_poly.pdbx_strand_id
1 'polypeptide(L)'
;MKEYGLIGHPLGHSFSKKFFTDKFYAEGIDASYSNFDIPQIEMLKDIILEHPMLMGLNCTIPHKESVIPLLDETSKESQEIGAVNVIKIQRNEAFHGGFMGDGIKLTGYNSDVIGFTQSILPLLKPHHKKALILGTGGASKAIKWGLEKLGIECSYVSRSRGEDRLAYEDLTTDIIRANLLIVNCTPVGMFPHTEEVPPIPYEALTPKHILYDLIYNPEETLFLKRGKEAGTQTKNGLEMLRLQALAGWDIWTK
;
A
#
# COMPACT_ATOMS: atom_id res chain seq x y z
N MET A 1 4.25 -28.32 5.23
CA MET A 1 4.79 -26.98 4.83
C MET A 1 3.63 -26.00 4.77
N LYS A 2 3.70 -24.89 5.50
CA LYS A 2 2.70 -23.81 5.45
C LYS A 2 2.80 -23.06 4.12
N GLU A 3 1.69 -22.56 3.62
CA GLU A 3 1.65 -21.78 2.38
C GLU A 3 1.17 -20.37 2.65
N TYR A 4 1.76 -19.41 1.93
CA TYR A 4 1.39 -18.00 1.89
C TYR A 4 1.41 -17.51 0.44
N GLY A 5 0.82 -16.38 0.16
CA GLY A 5 0.84 -15.88 -1.21
C GLY A 5 0.38 -14.44 -1.39
N LEU A 6 0.30 -14.06 -2.66
CA LEU A 6 -0.19 -12.77 -3.12
C LEU A 6 -1.30 -12.99 -4.14
N ILE A 7 -2.44 -12.33 -3.94
CA ILE A 7 -3.50 -12.19 -4.94
C ILE A 7 -3.50 -10.79 -5.55
N GLY A 8 -3.77 -10.72 -6.85
CA GLY A 8 -3.86 -9.47 -7.63
C GLY A 8 -3.94 -9.74 -9.12
N HIS A 9 -4.00 -8.70 -9.95
CA HIS A 9 -3.99 -8.84 -11.41
C HIS A 9 -3.62 -7.52 -12.11
N PRO A 10 -2.75 -7.53 -13.14
CA PRO A 10 -1.82 -8.62 -13.46
C PRO A 10 -0.69 -8.69 -12.44
N LEU A 11 -0.24 -9.89 -12.09
CA LEU A 11 0.91 -10.11 -11.24
C LEU A 11 2.15 -10.37 -12.10
N GLY A 12 2.95 -9.33 -12.32
CA GLY A 12 4.27 -9.46 -12.93
C GLY A 12 5.34 -9.93 -11.93
N HIS A 13 6.50 -9.28 -11.90
CA HIS A 13 7.53 -9.55 -10.89
C HIS A 13 7.07 -9.03 -9.52
N SER A 14 6.88 -9.96 -8.57
CA SER A 14 6.43 -9.65 -7.22
C SER A 14 7.62 -9.53 -6.27
N PHE A 15 7.78 -8.36 -5.67
CA PHE A 15 8.71 -8.15 -4.56
C PHE A 15 8.40 -9.10 -3.41
N SER A 16 7.12 -9.25 -3.04
CA SER A 16 6.69 -10.07 -1.91
C SER A 16 7.13 -11.52 -2.04
N LYS A 17 7.02 -12.12 -3.25
CA LYS A 17 7.46 -13.49 -3.48
C LYS A 17 8.94 -13.65 -3.21
N LYS A 18 9.79 -12.75 -3.75
CA LYS A 18 11.23 -12.80 -3.49
C LYS A 18 11.53 -12.57 -2.01
N PHE A 19 10.93 -11.55 -1.40
CA PHE A 19 11.15 -11.19 -0.01
C PHE A 19 10.83 -12.35 0.95
N PHE A 20 9.65 -12.97 0.81
CA PHE A 20 9.25 -14.06 1.70
C PHE A 20 10.02 -15.36 1.42
N THR A 21 10.36 -15.66 0.16
CA THR A 21 11.22 -16.81 -0.16
C THR A 21 12.59 -16.69 0.50
N ASP A 22 13.21 -15.50 0.39
CA ASP A 22 14.52 -15.22 1.00
C ASP A 22 14.42 -15.27 2.55
N LYS A 23 13.35 -14.70 3.13
CA LYS A 23 13.08 -14.74 4.58
C LYS A 23 12.91 -16.17 5.08
N PHE A 24 12.08 -16.98 4.43
CA PHE A 24 11.84 -18.37 4.84
C PHE A 24 13.12 -19.20 4.80
N TYR A 25 13.92 -19.02 3.76
CA TYR A 25 15.22 -19.69 3.65
C TYR A 25 16.19 -19.24 4.76
N ALA A 26 16.36 -17.93 4.97
CA ALA A 26 17.30 -17.38 5.93
C ALA A 26 16.96 -17.72 7.40
N GLU A 27 15.68 -17.84 7.71
CA GLU A 27 15.19 -18.10 9.08
C GLU A 27 14.83 -19.58 9.33
N GLY A 28 15.03 -20.46 8.34
CA GLY A 28 14.69 -21.89 8.44
C GLY A 28 13.19 -22.17 8.62
N ILE A 29 12.34 -21.32 8.07
CA ILE A 29 10.88 -21.45 8.18
C ILE A 29 10.38 -22.44 7.12
N ASP A 30 9.66 -23.51 7.57
CA ASP A 30 9.02 -24.48 6.66
C ASP A 30 7.74 -23.90 6.04
N ALA A 31 7.92 -23.01 5.08
CA ALA A 31 6.84 -22.34 4.38
C ALA A 31 7.22 -22.02 2.92
N SER A 32 6.18 -21.82 2.08
CA SER A 32 6.32 -21.35 0.69
C SER A 32 5.50 -20.09 0.45
N TYR A 33 5.86 -19.33 -0.60
CA TYR A 33 5.13 -18.14 -1.02
C TYR A 33 4.85 -18.17 -2.52
N SER A 34 3.59 -18.06 -2.91
CA SER A 34 3.13 -18.14 -4.30
C SER A 34 2.40 -16.88 -4.77
N ASN A 35 2.47 -16.60 -6.06
CA ASN A 35 1.65 -15.59 -6.69
C ASN A 35 0.41 -16.27 -7.28
N PHE A 36 -0.77 -15.77 -6.95
CA PHE A 36 -2.05 -16.18 -7.50
C PHE A 36 -2.60 -15.01 -8.33
N ASP A 37 -2.38 -15.08 -9.64
CA ASP A 37 -2.85 -14.07 -10.59
C ASP A 37 -4.33 -14.30 -10.87
N ILE A 38 -5.21 -13.51 -10.25
CA ILE A 38 -6.66 -13.64 -10.36
C ILE A 38 -7.29 -12.35 -10.91
N PRO A 39 -7.87 -12.38 -12.10
CA PRO A 39 -8.57 -11.22 -12.66
C PRO A 39 -9.88 -10.88 -11.93
N GLN A 40 -10.51 -11.85 -11.27
CA GLN A 40 -11.76 -11.68 -10.52
C GLN A 40 -11.59 -12.14 -9.08
N ILE A 41 -12.06 -11.35 -8.13
CA ILE A 41 -11.84 -11.63 -6.70
C ILE A 41 -12.58 -12.87 -6.21
N GLU A 42 -13.65 -13.26 -6.88
CA GLU A 42 -14.45 -14.46 -6.58
C GLU A 42 -13.62 -15.74 -6.68
N MET A 43 -12.56 -15.75 -7.50
CA MET A 43 -11.60 -16.87 -7.61
C MET A 43 -10.82 -17.13 -6.32
N LEU A 44 -10.86 -16.21 -5.34
CA LEU A 44 -10.26 -16.38 -4.03
C LEU A 44 -10.73 -17.67 -3.34
N LYS A 45 -12.01 -18.03 -3.52
CA LYS A 45 -12.59 -19.24 -2.91
C LYS A 45 -11.90 -20.50 -3.41
N ASP A 46 -11.70 -20.59 -4.73
CA ASP A 46 -11.08 -21.77 -5.35
C ASP A 46 -9.63 -21.93 -4.88
N ILE A 47 -8.87 -20.81 -4.85
CA ILE A 47 -7.49 -20.83 -4.33
C ILE A 47 -7.43 -21.35 -2.90
N ILE A 48 -8.31 -20.90 -2.00
CA ILE A 48 -8.29 -21.34 -0.60
C ILE A 48 -8.66 -22.81 -0.46
N LEU A 49 -9.56 -23.32 -1.31
CA LEU A 49 -9.97 -24.73 -1.32
C LEU A 49 -8.90 -25.65 -1.93
N GLU A 50 -8.23 -25.23 -2.99
CA GLU A 50 -7.14 -25.96 -3.65
C GLU A 50 -5.85 -25.98 -2.82
N HIS A 51 -5.68 -25.01 -1.89
CA HIS A 51 -4.51 -24.85 -1.05
C HIS A 51 -4.85 -25.02 0.45
N PRO A 52 -5.07 -26.24 0.95
CA PRO A 52 -5.50 -26.47 2.34
C PRO A 52 -4.45 -26.02 3.38
N MET A 53 -3.18 -25.85 2.99
CA MET A 53 -2.10 -25.37 3.85
C MET A 53 -1.90 -23.85 3.78
N LEU A 54 -2.75 -23.13 3.02
CA LEU A 54 -2.68 -21.67 2.89
C LEU A 54 -3.14 -21.00 4.19
N MET A 55 -2.24 -20.24 4.81
CA MET A 55 -2.42 -19.60 6.10
C MET A 55 -2.63 -18.07 5.99
N GLY A 56 -2.24 -17.49 4.86
CA GLY A 56 -2.39 -16.06 4.67
C GLY A 56 -2.06 -15.60 3.25
N LEU A 57 -2.66 -14.48 2.89
CA LEU A 57 -2.47 -13.86 1.57
C LEU A 57 -2.17 -12.37 1.74
N ASN A 58 -1.24 -11.85 0.94
CA ASN A 58 -1.27 -10.45 0.60
C ASN A 58 -2.30 -10.20 -0.51
N CYS A 59 -2.86 -9.00 -0.51
CA CYS A 59 -3.83 -8.56 -1.52
C CYS A 59 -3.33 -7.24 -2.14
N THR A 60 -3.22 -7.21 -3.48
CA THR A 60 -2.81 -6.01 -4.21
C THR A 60 -3.85 -5.61 -5.25
N ILE A 61 -3.52 -4.61 -6.06
CA ILE A 61 -4.37 -4.12 -7.16
C ILE A 61 -4.83 -5.31 -8.03
N PRO A 62 -6.14 -5.33 -8.42
CA PRO A 62 -7.18 -4.36 -8.13
C PRO A 62 -8.01 -4.68 -6.87
N HIS A 63 -7.65 -5.68 -6.07
CA HIS A 63 -8.53 -6.38 -5.14
C HIS A 63 -8.59 -5.82 -3.71
N LYS A 64 -7.79 -4.82 -3.35
CA LYS A 64 -7.71 -4.29 -1.96
C LYS A 64 -9.06 -3.83 -1.37
N GLU A 65 -9.99 -3.39 -2.22
CA GLU A 65 -11.33 -2.95 -1.82
C GLU A 65 -12.37 -4.04 -2.06
N SER A 66 -12.33 -4.68 -3.24
CA SER A 66 -13.31 -5.70 -3.63
C SER A 66 -13.25 -6.99 -2.80
N VAL A 67 -12.15 -7.24 -2.10
CA VAL A 67 -12.02 -8.39 -1.20
C VAL A 67 -12.81 -8.22 0.10
N ILE A 68 -13.09 -7.00 0.55
CA ILE A 68 -13.71 -6.72 1.85
C ILE A 68 -15.05 -7.46 2.04
N PRO A 69 -15.98 -7.48 1.07
CA PRO A 69 -17.25 -8.21 1.22
C PRO A 69 -17.11 -9.74 1.35
N LEU A 70 -15.95 -10.29 1.02
CA LEU A 70 -15.66 -11.73 1.09
C LEU A 70 -15.00 -12.13 2.41
N LEU A 71 -14.73 -11.19 3.30
CA LEU A 71 -14.08 -11.43 4.59
C LEU A 71 -15.11 -11.56 5.69
N ASP A 72 -14.86 -12.46 6.65
CA ASP A 72 -15.72 -12.62 7.84
C ASP A 72 -15.53 -11.46 8.82
N GLU A 73 -14.31 -10.96 8.91
CA GLU A 73 -13.94 -9.82 9.77
C GLU A 73 -12.87 -8.95 9.11
N THR A 74 -12.83 -7.69 9.51
CA THR A 74 -11.71 -6.78 9.19
C THR A 74 -11.26 -6.08 10.46
N SER A 75 -9.97 -5.77 10.56
CA SER A 75 -9.49 -4.93 11.65
C SER A 75 -10.16 -3.56 11.62
N LYS A 76 -10.23 -2.91 12.77
CA LYS A 76 -10.84 -1.57 12.88
C LYS A 76 -10.17 -0.57 11.95
N GLU A 77 -8.83 -0.63 11.86
CA GLU A 77 -8.05 0.22 10.96
C GLU A 77 -8.41 -0.03 9.49
N SER A 78 -8.54 -1.31 9.10
CA SER A 78 -8.91 -1.66 7.71
C SER A 78 -10.32 -1.22 7.35
N GLN A 79 -11.25 -1.23 8.32
CA GLN A 79 -12.61 -0.70 8.14
C GLN A 79 -12.58 0.82 7.92
N GLU A 80 -11.86 1.56 8.77
CA GLU A 80 -11.73 3.02 8.65
C GLU A 80 -11.01 3.41 7.35
N ILE A 81 -10.00 2.64 6.91
CA ILE A 81 -9.27 2.85 5.66
C ILE A 81 -10.13 2.49 4.44
N GLY A 82 -10.98 1.47 4.55
CA GLY A 82 -11.76 0.94 3.42
C GLY A 82 -10.90 0.16 2.42
N ALA A 83 -9.78 -0.45 2.87
CA ALA A 83 -8.92 -1.28 2.04
C ALA A 83 -8.18 -2.34 2.88
N VAL A 84 -8.02 -3.53 2.31
CA VAL A 84 -7.30 -4.67 2.89
C VAL A 84 -6.14 -5.06 1.98
N ASN A 85 -4.95 -5.25 2.54
CA ASN A 85 -3.78 -5.76 1.82
C ASN A 85 -3.18 -7.03 2.43
N VAL A 86 -3.73 -7.50 3.56
CA VAL A 86 -3.33 -8.75 4.23
C VAL A 86 -4.59 -9.51 4.65
N ILE A 87 -4.68 -10.77 4.30
CA ILE A 87 -5.75 -11.69 4.70
C ILE A 87 -5.12 -12.79 5.55
N LYS A 88 -5.63 -12.98 6.76
CA LYS A 88 -5.29 -14.13 7.61
C LYS A 88 -6.36 -15.20 7.42
N ILE A 89 -5.93 -16.43 7.18
CA ILE A 89 -6.78 -17.57 6.96
C ILE A 89 -6.66 -18.49 8.17
N GLN A 90 -7.75 -18.67 8.89
CA GLN A 90 -7.81 -19.55 10.05
C GLN A 90 -8.74 -20.73 9.76
N ARG A 91 -8.32 -21.95 10.17
CA ARG A 91 -9.11 -23.16 10.02
C ARG A 91 -9.41 -23.75 11.39
N ASN A 92 -10.71 -23.88 11.70
CA ASN A 92 -11.19 -24.46 12.95
C ASN A 92 -12.64 -24.94 12.73
N GLU A 93 -12.95 -26.17 13.11
CA GLU A 93 -14.28 -26.75 13.00
C GLU A 93 -15.37 -25.95 13.75
N ALA A 94 -14.98 -25.12 14.74
CA ALA A 94 -15.90 -24.24 15.44
C ALA A 94 -16.35 -23.01 14.65
N PHE A 95 -15.76 -22.75 13.49
CA PHE A 95 -16.19 -21.64 12.61
C PHE A 95 -17.38 -22.10 11.76
N HIS A 96 -18.46 -21.33 11.75
CA HIS A 96 -19.67 -21.60 10.98
C HIS A 96 -20.09 -20.40 10.15
N GLY A 97 -20.50 -20.68 8.90
CA GLY A 97 -20.94 -19.66 7.96
C GLY A 97 -19.78 -18.88 7.31
N GLY A 98 -20.07 -17.67 6.85
CA GLY A 98 -19.11 -16.82 6.13
C GLY A 98 -18.96 -17.18 4.65
N PHE A 99 -18.09 -16.42 3.95
CA PHE A 99 -17.85 -16.60 2.51
C PHE A 99 -17.33 -18.00 2.15
N MET A 100 -16.47 -18.57 2.98
CA MET A 100 -15.88 -19.89 2.76
C MET A 100 -16.77 -21.05 3.24
N GLY A 101 -17.81 -20.78 4.05
CA GLY A 101 -18.59 -21.78 4.75
C GLY A 101 -17.94 -22.23 6.06
N ASP A 102 -18.35 -23.42 6.55
CA ASP A 102 -17.88 -23.92 7.84
C ASP A 102 -16.38 -24.27 7.84
N GLY A 103 -15.75 -24.08 8.98
CA GLY A 103 -14.36 -24.47 9.24
C GLY A 103 -13.29 -23.49 8.77
N ILE A 104 -13.62 -22.41 8.05
CA ILE A 104 -12.64 -21.42 7.56
C ILE A 104 -13.11 -20.00 7.88
N LYS A 105 -12.22 -19.20 8.47
CA LYS A 105 -12.45 -17.78 8.76
C LYS A 105 -11.39 -16.92 8.08
N LEU A 106 -11.84 -15.86 7.40
CA LEU A 106 -11.01 -14.88 6.72
C LEU A 106 -11.05 -13.56 7.48
N THR A 107 -9.89 -13.09 7.93
CA THR A 107 -9.77 -11.79 8.60
C THR A 107 -8.85 -10.86 7.82
N GLY A 108 -9.33 -9.66 7.51
CA GLY A 108 -8.62 -8.66 6.72
C GLY A 108 -7.90 -7.60 7.56
N TYR A 109 -6.71 -7.22 7.12
CA TYR A 109 -5.86 -6.21 7.75
C TYR A 109 -5.26 -5.29 6.70
N ASN A 110 -4.72 -4.14 7.17
CA ASN A 110 -3.97 -3.23 6.32
C ASN A 110 -2.57 -2.96 6.91
N SER A 111 -1.55 -3.56 6.29
CA SER A 111 -0.15 -3.35 6.68
C SER A 111 0.51 -2.18 5.93
N ASP A 112 -0.10 -1.64 4.85
CA ASP A 112 0.44 -0.48 4.14
C ASP A 112 0.56 0.72 5.06
N VAL A 113 -0.45 0.96 5.92
CA VAL A 113 -0.42 2.05 6.88
C VAL A 113 0.73 1.91 7.88
N ILE A 114 1.03 0.70 8.34
CA ILE A 114 2.14 0.42 9.24
C ILE A 114 3.46 0.71 8.54
N GLY A 115 3.65 0.16 7.34
CA GLY A 115 4.86 0.37 6.54
C GLY A 115 5.10 1.84 6.23
N PHE A 116 4.07 2.55 5.80
CA PHE A 116 4.17 3.97 5.47
C PHE A 116 4.47 4.83 6.70
N THR A 117 3.68 4.71 7.77
CA THR A 117 3.84 5.56 8.95
C THR A 117 5.20 5.36 9.60
N GLN A 118 5.69 4.13 9.71
CA GLN A 118 7.02 3.85 10.25
C GLN A 118 8.13 4.44 9.38
N SER A 119 7.98 4.41 8.05
CA SER A 119 9.00 4.92 7.12
C SER A 119 9.02 6.43 7.00
N ILE A 120 7.87 7.12 7.16
CA ILE A 120 7.78 8.59 7.04
C ILE A 120 8.07 9.31 8.36
N LEU A 121 7.73 8.70 9.50
CA LEU A 121 7.81 9.33 10.82
C LEU A 121 9.18 9.96 11.14
N PRO A 122 10.33 9.33 10.82
CA PRO A 122 11.64 9.91 11.08
C PRO A 122 11.94 11.20 10.28
N LEU A 123 11.21 11.44 9.19
CA LEU A 123 11.40 12.61 8.31
C LEU A 123 10.51 13.78 8.73
N LEU A 124 9.43 13.52 9.45
CA LEU A 124 8.44 14.52 9.81
C LEU A 124 9.02 15.53 10.82
N LYS A 125 8.66 16.80 10.62
CA LYS A 125 8.98 17.92 11.50
C LYS A 125 7.69 18.65 11.88
N PRO A 126 7.67 19.45 12.97
CA PRO A 126 6.47 20.15 13.43
C PRO A 126 5.77 21.04 12.40
N HIS A 127 6.47 21.46 11.36
CA HIS A 127 5.90 22.30 10.30
C HIS A 127 5.19 21.49 9.17
N HIS A 128 5.34 20.18 9.11
CA HIS A 128 4.60 19.33 8.16
C HIS A 128 3.17 19.12 8.67
N LYS A 129 2.29 20.08 8.42
CA LYS A 129 0.89 20.06 8.88
C LYS A 129 -0.11 19.70 7.80
N LYS A 130 0.29 19.82 6.53
CA LYS A 130 -0.56 19.54 5.37
C LYS A 130 0.16 18.70 4.35
N ALA A 131 -0.59 17.81 3.70
CA ALA A 131 -0.08 16.91 2.68
C ALA A 131 -0.96 16.88 1.43
N LEU A 132 -0.32 16.78 0.27
CA LEU A 132 -0.96 16.39 -0.98
C LEU A 132 -0.70 14.89 -1.24
N ILE A 133 -1.74 14.14 -1.53
CA ILE A 133 -1.68 12.73 -1.88
C ILE A 133 -2.06 12.61 -3.36
N LEU A 134 -1.08 12.32 -4.19
CA LEU A 134 -1.28 12.17 -5.63
C LEU A 134 -1.80 10.77 -5.93
N GLY A 135 -3.05 10.68 -6.41
CA GLY A 135 -3.76 9.43 -6.67
C GLY A 135 -4.79 9.07 -5.59
N THR A 136 -5.79 8.26 -5.97
CA THR A 136 -6.97 7.91 -5.16
C THR A 136 -7.21 6.40 -5.04
N GLY A 137 -6.21 5.57 -5.31
CA GLY A 137 -6.28 4.10 -5.22
C GLY A 137 -6.19 3.57 -3.79
N GLY A 138 -6.33 2.26 -3.60
CA GLY A 138 -6.36 1.63 -2.28
C GLY A 138 -5.15 1.93 -1.38
N ALA A 139 -3.95 2.09 -1.94
CA ALA A 139 -2.78 2.49 -1.17
C ALA A 139 -2.91 3.92 -0.62
N SER A 140 -3.42 4.86 -1.43
CA SER A 140 -3.59 6.26 -1.02
C SER A 140 -4.55 6.45 0.16
N LYS A 141 -5.53 5.55 0.31
CA LYS A 141 -6.45 5.54 1.47
C LYS A 141 -5.69 5.23 2.77
N ALA A 142 -4.81 4.24 2.74
CA ALA A 142 -3.96 3.90 3.89
C ALA A 142 -2.99 5.05 4.24
N ILE A 143 -2.41 5.70 3.22
CA ILE A 143 -1.52 6.85 3.39
C ILE A 143 -2.27 8.01 4.05
N LYS A 144 -3.45 8.38 3.52
CA LYS A 144 -4.28 9.45 4.09
C LYS A 144 -4.61 9.17 5.55
N TRP A 145 -5.16 7.98 5.82
CA TRP A 145 -5.51 7.58 7.17
C TRP A 145 -4.32 7.66 8.13
N GLY A 146 -3.16 7.15 7.72
CA GLY A 146 -1.94 7.20 8.51
C GLY A 146 -1.46 8.61 8.81
N LEU A 147 -1.46 9.50 7.82
CA LEU A 147 -1.09 10.91 7.99
C LEU A 147 -2.06 11.66 8.89
N GLU A 148 -3.37 11.44 8.74
CA GLU A 148 -4.40 12.06 9.58
C GLU A 148 -4.28 11.62 11.06
N LYS A 149 -3.94 10.35 11.32
CA LYS A 149 -3.61 9.88 12.69
C LYS A 149 -2.35 10.54 13.26
N LEU A 150 -1.43 11.01 12.41
CA LEU A 150 -0.26 11.79 12.80
C LEU A 150 -0.55 13.31 12.90
N GLY A 151 -1.81 13.72 12.75
CA GLY A 151 -2.25 15.13 12.83
C GLY A 151 -1.88 15.97 11.61
N ILE A 152 -1.75 15.36 10.44
CA ILE A 152 -1.47 16.00 9.16
C ILE A 152 -2.75 16.05 8.33
N GLU A 153 -3.20 17.25 7.96
CA GLU A 153 -4.35 17.46 7.08
C GLU A 153 -4.00 17.03 5.65
N CYS A 154 -4.88 16.21 5.01
CA CYS A 154 -4.60 15.61 3.72
C CYS A 154 -5.61 16.02 2.65
N SER A 155 -5.11 16.38 1.46
CA SER A 155 -5.92 16.59 0.27
C SER A 155 -5.50 15.61 -0.83
N TYR A 156 -6.47 14.94 -1.45
CA TYR A 156 -6.21 14.14 -2.65
C TYR A 156 -6.03 15.02 -3.88
N VAL A 157 -5.18 14.54 -4.78
CA VAL A 157 -4.99 15.10 -6.12
C VAL A 157 -5.17 13.99 -7.15
N SER A 158 -5.98 14.24 -8.17
CA SER A 158 -6.20 13.26 -9.24
C SER A 158 -6.27 13.94 -10.63
N ARG A 159 -6.49 13.14 -11.67
CA ARG A 159 -6.63 13.64 -13.05
C ARG A 159 -7.90 14.47 -13.27
N SER A 160 -8.89 14.29 -12.43
CA SER A 160 -10.17 15.01 -12.49
C SER A 160 -10.58 15.49 -11.10
N ARG A 161 -11.14 16.70 -11.06
CA ARG A 161 -11.72 17.29 -9.85
C ARG A 161 -12.89 16.46 -9.30
N GLY A 162 -13.06 16.43 -8.00
CA GLY A 162 -14.19 15.84 -7.30
C GLY A 162 -14.53 16.65 -6.03
N GLU A 163 -15.56 16.24 -5.31
CA GLU A 163 -15.97 16.91 -4.07
C GLU A 163 -14.87 16.81 -2.98
N ASP A 164 -14.11 15.74 -2.97
CA ASP A 164 -13.09 15.39 -1.97
C ASP A 164 -11.66 15.48 -2.47
N ARG A 165 -11.44 16.00 -3.71
CA ARG A 165 -10.13 16.01 -4.35
C ARG A 165 -9.94 17.16 -5.33
N LEU A 166 -8.70 17.62 -5.42
CA LEU A 166 -8.22 18.57 -6.41
C LEU A 166 -7.90 17.86 -7.73
N ALA A 167 -7.97 18.60 -8.84
CA ALA A 167 -7.31 18.18 -10.07
C ALA A 167 -5.86 18.70 -10.10
N TYR A 168 -4.99 18.09 -10.92
CA TYR A 168 -3.63 18.60 -11.09
C TYR A 168 -3.59 20.04 -11.60
N GLU A 169 -4.56 20.43 -12.44
CA GLU A 169 -4.71 21.81 -12.96
C GLU A 169 -5.09 22.83 -11.89
N ASP A 170 -5.59 22.40 -10.73
CA ASP A 170 -5.88 23.27 -9.59
C ASP A 170 -4.63 23.62 -8.76
N LEU A 171 -3.54 22.87 -8.94
CA LEU A 171 -2.32 23.04 -8.15
C LEU A 171 -1.59 24.33 -8.50
N THR A 172 -1.78 25.34 -7.69
CA THR A 172 -1.01 26.60 -7.76
C THR A 172 0.26 26.54 -6.93
N THR A 173 1.16 27.48 -7.16
CA THR A 173 2.35 27.70 -6.32
C THR A 173 2.00 27.83 -4.84
N ASP A 174 0.90 28.51 -4.51
CA ASP A 174 0.47 28.72 -3.11
C ASP A 174 -0.01 27.41 -2.49
N ILE A 175 -0.73 26.57 -3.24
CA ILE A 175 -1.16 25.24 -2.77
C ILE A 175 0.08 24.37 -2.48
N ILE A 176 1.06 24.34 -3.38
CA ILE A 176 2.30 23.58 -3.15
C ILE A 176 3.02 24.10 -1.89
N ARG A 177 3.20 25.39 -1.76
CA ARG A 177 3.87 26.00 -0.59
C ARG A 177 3.15 25.78 0.74
N ALA A 178 1.84 25.64 0.71
CA ALA A 178 1.02 25.34 1.90
C ALA A 178 1.10 23.86 2.31
N ASN A 179 1.44 22.95 1.39
CA ASN A 179 1.44 21.50 1.59
C ASN A 179 2.88 20.96 1.51
N LEU A 180 3.57 20.99 2.65
CA LEU A 180 5.01 20.67 2.71
C LEU A 180 5.32 19.17 2.63
N LEU A 181 4.32 18.30 2.57
CA LEU A 181 4.45 16.87 2.30
C LEU A 181 3.68 16.54 1.03
N ILE A 182 4.35 15.95 0.05
CA ILE A 182 3.73 15.49 -1.20
C ILE A 182 4.05 14.01 -1.38
N VAL A 183 3.01 13.17 -1.44
CA VAL A 183 3.13 11.72 -1.53
C VAL A 183 2.60 11.25 -2.88
N ASN A 184 3.47 10.67 -3.72
CA ASN A 184 3.05 10.03 -4.96
C ASN A 184 2.54 8.60 -4.68
N CYS A 185 1.23 8.42 -4.83
CA CYS A 185 0.55 7.12 -4.77
C CYS A 185 0.10 6.63 -6.15
N THR A 186 0.54 7.28 -7.23
CA THR A 186 0.24 6.90 -8.62
C THR A 186 1.36 6.01 -9.18
N PRO A 187 1.11 5.28 -10.28
CA PRO A 187 2.16 4.56 -10.99
C PRO A 187 3.00 5.46 -11.93
N VAL A 188 2.78 6.78 -11.95
CA VAL A 188 3.47 7.71 -12.84
C VAL A 188 4.95 7.80 -12.46
N GLY A 189 5.83 7.44 -13.40
CA GLY A 189 7.28 7.36 -13.19
C GLY A 189 7.79 5.96 -12.80
N MET A 190 6.89 4.96 -12.71
CA MET A 190 7.26 3.57 -12.48
C MET A 190 7.75 2.90 -13.77
N PHE A 191 8.70 1.98 -13.65
CA PHE A 191 9.14 1.16 -14.79
C PHE A 191 7.93 0.44 -15.44
N PRO A 192 7.82 0.41 -16.79
CA PRO A 192 8.80 0.90 -17.79
C PRO A 192 8.74 2.39 -18.15
N HIS A 193 7.75 3.15 -17.66
CA HIS A 193 7.49 4.56 -18.04
C HIS A 193 8.22 5.54 -17.09
N THR A 194 9.54 5.38 -16.98
CA THR A 194 10.35 6.12 -16.00
C THR A 194 10.57 7.59 -16.33
N GLU A 195 10.26 8.01 -17.56
CA GLU A 195 10.31 9.40 -18.03
C GLU A 195 9.07 10.22 -17.65
N GLU A 196 8.02 9.57 -17.18
CA GLU A 196 6.81 10.25 -16.74
C GLU A 196 6.99 10.82 -15.33
N VAL A 197 6.26 11.91 -15.04
CA VAL A 197 6.31 12.57 -13.74
C VAL A 197 4.95 13.19 -13.41
N PRO A 198 4.49 13.15 -12.14
CA PRO A 198 3.27 13.86 -11.76
C PRO A 198 3.35 15.34 -12.10
N PRO A 199 2.34 15.92 -12.78
CA PRO A 199 2.38 17.30 -13.26
C PRO A 199 2.05 18.30 -12.14
N ILE A 200 3.00 18.52 -11.23
CA ILE A 200 2.90 19.52 -10.15
C ILE A 200 3.82 20.71 -10.42
N PRO A 201 3.57 21.91 -9.86
CA PRO A 201 4.47 23.07 -9.94
C PRO A 201 5.78 22.85 -9.15
N TYR A 202 6.79 22.22 -9.79
CA TYR A 202 8.07 21.89 -9.13
C TYR A 202 8.87 23.14 -8.72
N GLU A 203 8.70 24.25 -9.40
CA GLU A 203 9.32 25.56 -9.08
C GLU A 203 8.84 26.16 -7.74
N ALA A 204 7.72 25.64 -7.23
CA ALA A 204 7.19 26.06 -5.94
C ALA A 204 7.79 25.29 -4.75
N LEU A 205 8.54 24.23 -5.01
CA LEU A 205 9.19 23.42 -3.99
C LEU A 205 10.27 24.19 -3.24
N THR A 206 10.48 23.84 -1.99
CA THR A 206 11.49 24.46 -1.10
C THR A 206 12.18 23.37 -0.28
N PRO A 207 13.34 23.66 0.35
CA PRO A 207 14.03 22.71 1.24
C PRO A 207 13.21 22.24 2.47
N LYS A 208 12.05 22.85 2.71
CA LYS A 208 11.12 22.42 3.78
C LYS A 208 10.18 21.29 3.34
N HIS A 209 10.09 21.02 2.04
CA HIS A 209 9.23 19.96 1.54
C HIS A 209 9.84 18.57 1.73
N ILE A 210 8.95 17.60 1.88
CA ILE A 210 9.25 16.18 1.71
C ILE A 210 8.50 15.70 0.49
N LEU A 211 9.22 15.06 -0.44
CA LEU A 211 8.61 14.29 -1.53
C LEU A 211 8.78 12.80 -1.22
N TYR A 212 7.66 12.12 -1.03
CA TYR A 212 7.60 10.69 -0.79
C TYR A 212 6.99 10.00 -2.01
N ASP A 213 7.68 9.01 -2.56
CA ASP A 213 7.17 8.21 -3.68
C ASP A 213 6.93 6.78 -3.23
N LEU A 214 5.72 6.23 -3.46
CA LEU A 214 5.46 4.82 -3.19
C LEU A 214 6.19 3.89 -4.17
N ILE A 215 6.65 4.42 -5.30
CA ILE A 215 7.44 3.70 -6.28
C ILE A 215 8.83 3.38 -5.69
N TYR A 216 9.30 2.17 -5.94
CA TYR A 216 10.64 1.69 -5.55
C TYR A 216 11.48 1.20 -6.75
N ASN A 217 10.86 1.07 -7.91
CA ASN A 217 11.54 0.73 -9.17
C ASN A 217 11.05 1.66 -10.30
N PRO A 218 11.90 2.61 -10.76
CA PRO A 218 13.30 2.82 -10.41
C PRO A 218 13.51 3.27 -8.94
N GLU A 219 14.73 3.12 -8.43
CA GLU A 219 15.09 3.57 -7.06
C GLU A 219 14.91 5.08 -6.89
N GLU A 220 15.19 5.85 -7.94
CA GLU A 220 14.94 7.28 -8.02
C GLU A 220 14.07 7.59 -9.23
N THR A 221 12.80 7.93 -8.99
CA THR A 221 11.89 8.40 -10.03
C THR A 221 12.21 9.84 -10.45
N LEU A 222 11.72 10.26 -11.61
CA LEU A 222 11.87 11.65 -12.05
C LEU A 222 11.21 12.64 -11.05
N PHE A 223 10.14 12.22 -10.36
CA PHE A 223 9.52 12.99 -9.28
C PHE A 223 10.49 13.26 -8.14
N LEU A 224 11.19 12.24 -7.65
CA LEU A 224 12.19 12.39 -6.57
C LEU A 224 13.41 13.19 -7.04
N LYS A 225 13.86 12.97 -8.28
CA LYS A 225 14.98 13.69 -8.88
C LYS A 225 14.71 15.20 -8.91
N ARG A 226 13.54 15.62 -9.43
CA ARG A 226 13.13 17.05 -9.42
C ARG A 226 13.02 17.62 -8.01
N GLY A 227 12.56 16.82 -7.04
CA GLY A 227 12.56 17.19 -5.64
C GLY A 227 13.97 17.47 -5.12
N LYS A 228 14.94 16.60 -5.38
CA LYS A 228 16.35 16.79 -5.01
C LYS A 228 16.95 18.07 -5.63
N GLU A 229 16.67 18.30 -6.92
CA GLU A 229 17.12 19.51 -7.61
C GLU A 229 16.58 20.79 -6.96
N ALA A 230 15.36 20.74 -6.39
CA ALA A 230 14.77 21.82 -5.60
C ALA A 230 15.25 21.86 -4.13
N GLY A 231 16.15 20.96 -3.73
CA GLY A 231 16.69 20.88 -2.37
C GLY A 231 15.76 20.24 -1.35
N THR A 232 14.68 19.56 -1.77
CA THR A 232 13.73 18.90 -0.86
C THR A 232 14.32 17.63 -0.25
N GLN A 233 13.75 17.19 0.86
CA GLN A 233 13.97 15.83 1.35
C GLN A 233 13.16 14.84 0.52
N THR A 234 13.78 13.75 0.07
CA THR A 234 13.13 12.75 -0.79
C THR A 234 13.19 11.36 -0.19
N LYS A 235 12.15 10.55 -0.43
CA LYS A 235 12.05 9.16 0.03
C LYS A 235 11.33 8.31 -1.00
N ASN A 236 11.90 7.14 -1.34
CA ASN A 236 11.23 6.15 -2.18
C ASN A 236 10.46 5.10 -1.35
N GLY A 237 9.68 4.26 -2.03
CA GLY A 237 8.78 3.29 -1.40
C GLY A 237 9.43 2.02 -0.86
N LEU A 238 10.75 1.81 -1.02
CA LEU A 238 11.38 0.52 -0.71
C LEU A 238 11.31 0.16 0.78
N GLU A 239 11.52 1.14 1.67
CA GLU A 239 11.43 0.88 3.11
C GLU A 239 10.00 0.59 3.55
N MET A 240 9.01 1.37 3.05
CA MET A 240 7.60 1.07 3.27
C MET A 240 7.24 -0.35 2.83
N LEU A 241 7.71 -0.76 1.66
CA LEU A 241 7.46 -2.08 1.10
C LEU A 241 8.00 -3.22 1.99
N ARG A 242 9.18 -3.02 2.59
CA ARG A 242 9.77 -3.99 3.53
C ARG A 242 9.01 -4.03 4.85
N LEU A 243 8.72 -2.87 5.41
CA LEU A 243 8.03 -2.77 6.70
C LEU A 243 6.60 -3.34 6.64
N GLN A 244 5.84 -3.07 5.54
CA GLN A 244 4.52 -3.66 5.36
C GLN A 244 4.57 -5.18 5.19
N ALA A 245 5.62 -5.73 4.55
CA ALA A 245 5.77 -7.17 4.43
C ALA A 245 6.07 -7.83 5.79
N LEU A 246 6.92 -7.22 6.61
CA LEU A 246 7.17 -7.67 7.99
C LEU A 246 5.92 -7.59 8.86
N ALA A 247 5.16 -6.50 8.77
CA ALA A 247 3.89 -6.35 9.48
C ALA A 247 2.85 -7.41 9.03
N GLY A 248 2.79 -7.72 7.73
CA GLY A 248 1.97 -8.80 7.19
C GLY A 248 2.36 -10.16 7.77
N TRP A 249 3.66 -10.44 7.87
CA TRP A 249 4.17 -11.65 8.50
C TRP A 249 3.74 -11.76 9.97
N ASP A 250 3.88 -10.69 10.73
CA ASP A 250 3.43 -10.63 12.12
C ASP A 250 1.93 -10.92 12.28
N ILE A 251 1.10 -10.39 11.37
CA ILE A 251 -0.35 -10.64 11.35
C ILE A 251 -0.66 -12.13 11.14
N TRP A 252 0.04 -12.79 10.21
CA TRP A 252 -0.19 -14.21 9.92
C TRP A 252 0.26 -15.14 11.04
N THR A 253 1.29 -14.74 11.81
CA THR A 253 1.97 -15.62 12.77
C THR A 253 1.57 -15.39 14.23
N LYS A 254 0.96 -14.27 14.54
CA LYS A 254 0.37 -13.96 15.86
C LYS A 254 -1.12 -14.29 15.89
#